data_38172b436d21f4dd5473c2627d1c7119
#
_entry.id   38172b436d21f4dd5473c2627d1c7119
#
_cell.length_a   1.000
_cell.length_b   1.000
_cell.length_c   1.000
_cell.angle_alpha   90.00
_cell.angle_beta   90.00
_cell.angle_gamma   90.00
#
_symmetry.space_group_name_H-M   'P 1'
#
loop_
_entity.id
_entity.type
_entity.pdbx_description
1 polymer ?
#
loop_
_entity_poly.entity_id
_entity_poly.type
_entity_poly.pdbx_seq_one_letter_code
_entity_poly.pdbx_strand_id
1 'polypeptide(L)'
;NNILQVYLNPPGKNKKEKEHRGVIFREGDKVMQIKNNYQIKWERKNRFGDVYEEGTGVFNGDTGIIKQIIEAAEVVYVEYEEGKIVEYNFRIAIYEFTALEELELSYAVTIHKSQGSEYPAVILPIISGPRMLLNRNLLYTAVTRAKKCVTIVGSSDTVRRMIKNVNEQKRYSTLCQRIIEMGEYK
;
A
#
# COMPACT_ATOMS: atom_id res chain seq x y z
N ASN A 1 7.20 0.95 9.96
CA ASN A 1 6.41 -0.29 10.01
C ASN A 1 6.90 -1.28 11.09
N ASN A 2 8.23 -1.49 11.25
CA ASN A 2 8.78 -2.48 12.20
C ASN A 2 8.34 -2.25 13.66
N ILE A 3 8.34 -0.99 14.12
CA ILE A 3 7.86 -0.65 15.47
C ILE A 3 6.37 -1.01 15.61
N LEU A 4 5.54 -0.66 14.63
CA LEU A 4 4.12 -0.96 14.65
C LEU A 4 3.86 -2.48 14.60
N GLN A 5 4.67 -3.22 13.84
CA GLN A 5 4.60 -4.69 13.81
C GLN A 5 4.78 -5.30 15.21
N VAL A 6 5.78 -4.82 15.97
CA VAL A 6 6.03 -5.33 17.34
C VAL A 6 4.83 -5.14 18.27
N TYR A 7 4.11 -4.00 18.13
CA TYR A 7 2.94 -3.71 18.97
C TYR A 7 1.65 -4.36 18.48
N LEU A 8 1.44 -4.41 17.15
CA LEU A 8 0.17 -4.86 16.57
C LEU A 8 0.17 -6.34 16.20
N ASN A 9 1.33 -6.90 15.90
CA ASN A 9 1.52 -8.32 15.63
C ASN A 9 2.83 -8.81 16.27
N PRO A 10 2.90 -8.90 17.61
CA PRO A 10 4.09 -9.34 18.32
C PRO A 10 4.48 -10.78 17.94
N PRO A 11 5.77 -11.14 18.06
CA PRO A 11 6.22 -12.51 17.87
C PRO A 11 5.51 -13.46 18.84
N GLY A 12 5.25 -14.67 18.41
CA GLY A 12 4.55 -15.68 19.20
C GLY A 12 5.01 -17.09 18.85
N LYS A 13 4.90 -18.01 19.82
CA LYS A 13 5.34 -19.42 19.65
C LYS A 13 4.69 -20.14 18.46
N ASN A 14 3.50 -19.70 18.05
CA ASN A 14 2.72 -20.34 16.99
C ASN A 14 2.74 -19.53 15.67
N LYS A 15 3.53 -18.47 15.59
CA LYS A 15 3.65 -17.65 14.37
C LYS A 15 5.00 -17.91 13.72
N LYS A 16 4.97 -18.25 12.46
CA LYS A 16 6.18 -18.39 11.67
C LYS A 16 6.63 -17.03 11.16
N GLU A 17 7.94 -16.91 10.99
CA GLU A 17 8.61 -15.70 10.53
C GLU A 17 9.54 -16.01 9.37
N LYS A 18 9.66 -15.08 8.44
CA LYS A 18 10.66 -15.13 7.36
C LYS A 18 11.35 -13.79 7.24
N GLU A 19 12.66 -13.81 7.41
CA GLU A 19 13.48 -12.66 7.08
C GLU A 19 13.78 -12.64 5.58
N HIS A 20 13.55 -11.48 4.96
CA HIS A 20 13.92 -11.21 3.58
C HIS A 20 14.45 -9.79 3.45
N ARG A 21 15.72 -9.64 3.03
CA ARG A 21 16.39 -8.34 2.85
C ARG A 21 16.29 -7.40 4.06
N GLY A 22 16.43 -7.95 5.27
CA GLY A 22 16.37 -7.16 6.51
C GLY A 22 14.96 -6.81 6.99
N VAL A 23 13.91 -7.28 6.31
CA VAL A 23 12.52 -7.19 6.76
C VAL A 23 12.07 -8.54 7.27
N ILE A 24 11.52 -8.57 8.48
CA ILE A 24 10.92 -9.78 9.05
C ILE A 24 9.43 -9.76 8.73
N PHE A 25 8.99 -10.72 7.92
CA PHE A 25 7.59 -11.00 7.67
C PHE A 25 7.10 -12.08 8.63
N ARG A 26 5.93 -11.89 9.19
CA ARG A 26 5.34 -12.79 10.20
C ARG A 26 3.90 -13.13 9.83
N GLU A 27 3.46 -14.34 10.14
CA GLU A 27 2.05 -14.69 10.02
C GLU A 27 1.16 -13.72 10.81
N GLY A 28 0.11 -13.21 10.16
CA GLY A 28 -0.75 -12.15 10.66
C GLY A 28 -0.29 -10.73 10.30
N ASP A 29 0.86 -10.55 9.64
CA ASP A 29 1.31 -9.23 9.21
C ASP A 29 0.42 -8.64 8.13
N LYS A 30 0.19 -7.34 8.26
CA LYS A 30 -0.44 -6.53 7.22
C LYS A 30 0.62 -6.12 6.22
N VAL A 31 0.39 -6.47 4.95
CA VAL A 31 1.32 -6.22 3.84
C VAL A 31 0.64 -5.49 2.69
N MET A 32 1.43 -4.92 1.80
CA MET A 32 0.99 -4.23 0.59
C MET A 32 1.86 -4.67 -0.59
N GLN A 33 1.21 -4.95 -1.71
CA GLN A 33 1.88 -5.11 -3.00
C GLN A 33 2.44 -3.77 -3.46
N ILE A 34 3.71 -3.72 -3.86
CA ILE A 34 4.39 -2.47 -4.26
C ILE A 34 4.66 -2.35 -5.75
N LYS A 35 4.29 -3.34 -6.52
CA LYS A 35 4.42 -3.38 -7.99
C LYS A 35 3.14 -3.94 -8.60
N ASN A 36 2.81 -3.51 -9.82
CA ASN A 36 1.78 -4.19 -10.60
C ASN A 36 2.34 -5.50 -11.13
N ASN A 37 1.70 -6.60 -10.79
CA ASN A 37 2.04 -7.91 -11.32
C ASN A 37 0.79 -8.57 -11.92
N TYR A 38 0.70 -8.52 -13.24
CA TYR A 38 -0.45 -9.04 -14.00
C TYR A 38 -0.42 -10.57 -14.15
N GLN A 39 0.71 -11.19 -13.84
CA GLN A 39 0.91 -12.64 -14.05
C GLN A 39 0.71 -13.44 -12.78
N ILE A 40 0.69 -12.77 -11.62
CA ILE A 40 0.52 -13.44 -10.33
C ILE A 40 -0.85 -14.09 -10.29
N LYS A 41 -0.89 -15.38 -9.96
CA LYS A 41 -2.13 -16.12 -9.82
C LYS A 41 -2.70 -15.95 -8.43
N TRP A 42 -3.99 -15.83 -8.34
CA TRP A 42 -4.73 -15.87 -7.08
C TRP A 42 -5.88 -16.86 -7.17
N GLU A 43 -6.26 -17.42 -6.01
CA GLU A 43 -7.33 -18.36 -5.83
C GLU A 43 -8.28 -17.87 -4.74
N ARG A 44 -9.56 -18.17 -4.87
CA ARG A 44 -10.53 -18.09 -3.79
C ARG A 44 -10.96 -19.47 -3.38
N LYS A 45 -10.92 -19.73 -2.07
CA LYS A 45 -11.28 -21.04 -1.51
C LYS A 45 -12.53 -20.92 -0.65
N ASN A 46 -13.39 -21.94 -0.75
CA ASN A 46 -14.52 -22.07 0.14
C ASN A 46 -14.08 -22.53 1.54
N ARG A 47 -15.01 -22.62 2.50
CA ARG A 47 -14.75 -23.09 3.86
C ARG A 47 -14.22 -24.54 3.94
N PHE A 48 -14.33 -25.31 2.89
CA PHE A 48 -13.83 -26.70 2.80
C PHE A 48 -12.44 -26.77 2.16
N GLY A 49 -11.91 -25.66 1.66
CA GLY A 49 -10.61 -25.58 0.99
C GLY A 49 -10.65 -25.75 -0.53
N ASP A 50 -11.84 -25.98 -1.11
CA ASP A 50 -11.97 -26.12 -2.56
C ASP A 50 -11.88 -24.78 -3.24
N VAL A 51 -11.13 -24.71 -4.34
CA VAL A 51 -11.02 -23.52 -5.18
C VAL A 51 -12.33 -23.37 -5.97
N TYR A 52 -12.99 -22.23 -5.84
CA TYR A 52 -14.22 -21.92 -6.59
C TYR A 52 -14.04 -20.77 -7.58
N GLU A 53 -12.97 -20.02 -7.45
CA GLU A 53 -12.61 -18.93 -8.36
C GLU A 53 -11.10 -18.78 -8.43
N GLU A 54 -10.58 -18.55 -9.61
CA GLU A 54 -9.15 -18.26 -9.84
C GLU A 54 -9.01 -17.11 -10.83
N GLY A 55 -7.88 -16.44 -10.79
CA GLY A 55 -7.57 -15.35 -11.71
C GLY A 55 -6.13 -14.91 -11.63
N THR A 56 -5.83 -13.80 -12.28
CA THR A 56 -4.49 -13.23 -12.32
C THR A 56 -4.51 -11.74 -12.01
N GLY A 57 -3.39 -11.25 -11.51
CA GLY A 57 -3.13 -9.84 -11.24
C GLY A 57 -3.31 -9.44 -9.78
N VAL A 58 -2.24 -8.84 -9.24
CA VAL A 58 -2.24 -8.08 -7.98
C VAL A 58 -1.52 -6.77 -8.25
N PHE A 59 -2.03 -5.67 -7.72
CA PHE A 59 -1.63 -4.35 -8.15
C PHE A 59 -0.96 -3.55 -7.04
N ASN A 60 -0.16 -2.59 -7.43
CA ASN A 60 0.47 -1.67 -6.49
C ASN A 60 -0.60 -0.95 -5.66
N GLY A 61 -0.49 -1.08 -4.33
CA GLY A 61 -1.45 -0.53 -3.38
C GLY A 61 -2.44 -1.55 -2.81
N ASP A 62 -2.56 -2.75 -3.42
CA ASP A 62 -3.40 -3.82 -2.87
C ASP A 62 -2.83 -4.25 -1.51
N THR A 63 -3.69 -4.32 -0.50
CA THR A 63 -3.32 -4.69 0.87
C THR A 63 -3.85 -6.06 1.24
N GLY A 64 -3.02 -6.83 1.94
CA GLY A 64 -3.37 -8.17 2.36
C GLY A 64 -2.81 -8.52 3.74
N ILE A 65 -3.10 -9.72 4.19
CA ILE A 65 -2.62 -10.29 5.46
C ILE A 65 -1.88 -11.59 5.16
N ILE A 66 -0.68 -11.75 5.72
CA ILE A 66 0.06 -13.01 5.64
C ILE A 66 -0.70 -14.07 6.44
N LYS A 67 -1.20 -15.07 5.74
CA LYS A 67 -1.94 -16.20 6.36
C LYS A 67 -1.03 -17.30 6.82
N GLN A 68 -0.04 -17.64 6.02
CA GLN A 68 0.83 -18.77 6.28
C GLN A 68 2.20 -18.60 5.65
N ILE A 69 3.22 -19.09 6.35
CA ILE A 69 4.60 -19.18 5.86
C ILE A 69 4.99 -20.66 5.89
N ILE A 70 5.36 -21.22 4.74
CA ILE A 70 5.81 -22.61 4.61
C ILE A 70 7.27 -22.63 4.20
N GLU A 71 8.17 -22.79 5.18
CA GLU A 71 9.61 -22.78 4.94
C GLU A 71 10.07 -23.92 4.02
N ALA A 72 9.53 -25.13 4.20
CA ALA A 72 9.88 -26.29 3.38
C ALA A 72 9.53 -26.12 1.91
N ALA A 73 8.46 -25.39 1.60
CA ALA A 73 8.05 -25.03 0.24
C ALA A 73 8.61 -23.69 -0.21
N GLU A 74 9.21 -22.92 0.71
CA GLU A 74 9.73 -21.58 0.50
C GLU A 74 8.67 -20.60 -0.03
N VAL A 75 7.45 -20.65 0.52
CA VAL A 75 6.33 -19.82 0.09
C VAL A 75 5.67 -19.07 1.24
N VAL A 76 5.11 -17.91 0.91
CA VAL A 76 4.27 -17.09 1.80
C VAL A 76 2.90 -16.93 1.12
N TYR A 77 1.84 -17.29 1.84
CA TYR A 77 0.47 -17.07 1.40
C TYR A 77 -0.06 -15.77 1.96
N VAL A 78 -0.51 -14.89 1.07
CA VAL A 78 -1.13 -13.62 1.42
C VAL A 78 -2.59 -13.62 0.97
N GLU A 79 -3.49 -13.34 1.90
CA GLU A 79 -4.90 -13.11 1.61
C GLU A 79 -5.15 -11.62 1.42
N TYR A 80 -5.60 -11.26 0.23
CA TYR A 80 -6.04 -9.92 -0.14
C TYR A 80 -7.54 -9.75 0.10
N GLU A 81 -8.05 -8.55 -0.15
CA GLU A 81 -9.49 -8.26 -0.08
C GLU A 81 -10.31 -9.27 -0.89
N GLU A 82 -11.56 -9.49 -0.44
CA GLU A 82 -12.48 -10.46 -1.04
C GLU A 82 -12.01 -11.93 -1.00
N GLY A 83 -11.04 -12.28 -0.15
CA GLY A 83 -10.58 -13.66 0.02
C GLY A 83 -9.68 -14.19 -1.09
N LYS A 84 -9.07 -13.32 -1.88
CA LYS A 84 -8.04 -13.70 -2.86
C LYS A 84 -6.77 -14.15 -2.15
N ILE A 85 -6.33 -15.37 -2.37
CA ILE A 85 -5.10 -15.91 -1.80
C ILE A 85 -4.03 -15.96 -2.88
N VAL A 86 -2.88 -15.39 -2.58
CA VAL A 86 -1.71 -15.33 -3.46
C VAL A 86 -0.54 -16.05 -2.80
N GLU A 87 0.18 -16.83 -3.60
CA GLU A 87 1.43 -17.49 -3.21
C GLU A 87 2.64 -16.69 -3.68
N TYR A 88 3.50 -16.31 -2.73
CA TYR A 88 4.76 -15.62 -3.00
C TYR A 88 5.94 -16.53 -2.69
N ASN A 89 6.78 -16.79 -3.69
CA ASN A 89 8.01 -17.54 -3.50
C ASN A 89 9.12 -16.65 -2.96
N PHE A 90 9.95 -17.18 -2.07
CA PHE A 90 11.14 -16.51 -1.58
C PHE A 90 12.44 -17.24 -1.96
N ARG A 91 12.39 -18.18 -2.91
CA ARG A 91 13.58 -18.78 -3.50
C ARG A 91 14.42 -17.73 -4.19
N ILE A 92 15.72 -17.74 -3.91
CA ILE A 92 16.69 -16.91 -4.64
C ILE A 92 16.85 -17.50 -6.02
N ALA A 93 16.34 -16.79 -7.00
CA ALA A 93 16.55 -16.91 -8.43
C ALA A 93 16.39 -18.28 -9.12
N ILE A 94 15.64 -18.32 -10.14
CA ILE A 94 16.13 -18.52 -11.52
C ILE A 94 15.04 -18.19 -12.56
N TYR A 95 13.82 -17.98 -12.28
CA TYR A 95 12.82 -17.55 -13.29
C TYR A 95 11.60 -16.92 -12.63
N GLU A 96 11.23 -15.71 -13.05
CA GLU A 96 9.90 -15.07 -13.12
C GLU A 96 8.82 -15.42 -12.07
N PHE A 97 9.19 -15.72 -10.82
CA PHE A 97 8.22 -15.93 -9.78
C PHE A 97 8.11 -14.69 -8.90
N THR A 98 6.91 -14.44 -8.45
CA THR A 98 6.55 -13.33 -7.58
C THR A 98 7.42 -13.36 -6.35
N ALA A 99 8.44 -12.55 -6.36
CA ALA A 99 9.37 -12.49 -5.26
C ALA A 99 8.73 -11.78 -4.08
N LEU A 100 9.04 -12.22 -2.88
CA LEU A 100 8.67 -11.56 -1.62
C LEU A 100 9.10 -10.07 -1.58
N GLU A 101 10.02 -9.67 -2.47
CA GLU A 101 10.44 -8.28 -2.69
C GLU A 101 9.35 -7.36 -3.26
N GLU A 102 8.24 -7.91 -3.73
CA GLU A 102 7.08 -7.13 -4.16
C GLU A 102 6.15 -6.78 -3.01
N LEU A 103 6.44 -7.27 -1.79
CA LEU A 103 5.68 -6.99 -0.58
C LEU A 103 6.42 -6.05 0.35
N GLU A 104 5.67 -5.15 0.98
CA GLU A 104 6.12 -4.35 2.11
C GLU A 104 5.14 -4.47 3.28
N LEU A 105 5.64 -4.34 4.51
CA LEU A 105 4.77 -4.19 5.69
C LEU A 105 3.94 -2.91 5.55
N SER A 106 2.63 -2.99 5.80
CA SER A 106 1.69 -1.90 5.58
C SER A 106 0.87 -1.48 6.81
N TYR A 107 1.46 -1.56 7.99
CA TYR A 107 0.87 -0.99 9.22
C TYR A 107 0.75 0.53 9.15
N ALA A 108 1.71 1.18 8.49
CA ALA A 108 1.64 2.58 8.11
C ALA A 108 2.08 2.74 6.67
N VAL A 109 1.31 3.48 5.89
CA VAL A 109 1.56 3.75 4.48
C VAL A 109 1.73 5.24 4.23
N THR A 110 2.47 5.61 3.20
CA THR A 110 2.55 7.02 2.79
C THR A 110 1.24 7.46 2.14
N ILE A 111 0.95 8.76 2.20
CA ILE A 111 -0.26 9.33 1.56
C ILE A 111 -0.29 9.01 0.06
N HIS A 112 0.87 9.00 -0.60
CA HIS A 112 0.95 8.68 -2.03
C HIS A 112 0.62 7.20 -2.31
N LYS A 113 1.12 6.27 -1.50
CA LYS A 113 0.78 4.85 -1.65
C LYS A 113 -0.68 4.53 -1.29
N SER A 114 -1.35 5.41 -0.54
CA SER A 114 -2.78 5.25 -0.19
C SER A 114 -3.73 5.84 -1.23
N GLN A 115 -3.22 6.41 -2.32
CA GLN A 115 -4.06 6.95 -3.40
C GLN A 115 -4.84 5.80 -4.07
N GLY A 116 -6.14 6.01 -4.26
CA GLY A 116 -7.06 4.99 -4.76
C GLY A 116 -7.69 4.14 -3.68
N SER A 117 -7.05 3.98 -2.51
CA SER A 117 -7.59 3.21 -1.39
C SER A 117 -8.41 4.09 -0.43
N GLU A 118 -9.37 3.48 0.27
CA GLU A 118 -10.18 4.13 1.30
C GLU A 118 -10.21 3.29 2.57
N TYR A 119 -10.20 3.96 3.72
CA TYR A 119 -10.13 3.30 5.03
C TYR A 119 -11.28 3.75 5.92
N PRO A 120 -11.83 2.90 6.79
CA PRO A 120 -12.85 3.30 7.75
C PRO A 120 -12.41 4.46 8.66
N ALA A 121 -11.15 4.43 9.10
CA ALA A 121 -10.54 5.47 9.93
C ALA A 121 -9.08 5.68 9.52
N VAL A 122 -8.60 6.91 9.59
CA VAL A 122 -7.23 7.30 9.24
C VAL A 122 -6.62 8.09 10.39
N ILE A 123 -5.41 7.72 10.78
CA ILE A 123 -4.59 8.46 11.74
C ILE A 123 -3.45 9.14 10.97
N LEU A 124 -3.39 10.46 11.05
CA LEU A 124 -2.39 11.29 10.37
C LEU A 124 -1.42 11.90 11.38
N PRO A 125 -0.21 11.34 11.55
CA PRO A 125 0.82 12.00 12.35
C PRO A 125 1.42 13.16 11.54
N ILE A 126 1.20 14.40 12.01
CA ILE A 126 1.69 15.63 11.37
C ILE A 126 2.52 16.41 12.39
N ILE A 127 3.83 16.18 12.42
CA ILE A 127 4.72 16.83 13.38
C ILE A 127 5.46 17.97 12.71
N SER A 128 6.39 17.67 11.82
CA SER A 128 7.20 18.60 11.03
C SER A 128 7.69 17.91 9.77
N GLY A 129 8.12 18.70 8.78
CA GLY A 129 8.66 18.16 7.54
C GLY A 129 9.03 19.26 6.55
N PRO A 130 9.60 18.90 5.40
CA PRO A 130 9.94 19.84 4.36
C PRO A 130 8.73 20.64 3.89
N ARG A 131 8.88 21.97 3.81
CA ARG A 131 7.78 22.88 3.44
C ARG A 131 7.17 22.55 2.08
N MET A 132 7.94 22.02 1.15
CA MET A 132 7.46 21.62 -0.18
C MET A 132 6.46 20.45 -0.13
N LEU A 133 6.63 19.52 0.82
CA LEU A 133 5.74 18.38 1.00
C LEU A 133 4.51 18.76 1.83
N LEU A 134 4.65 19.69 2.79
CA LEU A 134 3.58 20.11 3.68
C LEU A 134 2.68 21.16 2.99
N ASN A 135 1.87 20.71 2.04
CA ASN A 135 0.95 21.54 1.27
C ASN A 135 -0.51 21.12 1.45
N ARG A 136 -1.43 21.97 0.99
CA ARG A 136 -2.88 21.76 1.09
C ARG A 136 -3.31 20.49 0.36
N ASN A 137 -2.77 20.22 -0.82
CA ASN A 137 -3.19 19.09 -1.65
C ASN A 137 -2.84 17.76 -0.99
N LEU A 138 -1.66 17.67 -0.34
CA LEU A 138 -1.27 16.48 0.42
C LEU A 138 -2.22 16.24 1.61
N LEU A 139 -2.54 17.31 2.36
CA LEU A 139 -3.49 17.21 3.48
C LEU A 139 -4.87 16.78 2.99
N TYR A 140 -5.37 17.37 1.91
CA TYR A 140 -6.64 17.00 1.30
C TYR A 140 -6.65 15.53 0.89
N THR A 141 -5.62 15.07 0.16
CA THR A 141 -5.49 13.68 -0.25
C THR A 141 -5.52 12.73 0.95
N ALA A 142 -4.82 13.07 2.04
CA ALA A 142 -4.79 12.26 3.24
C ALA A 142 -6.16 12.17 3.94
N VAL A 143 -6.84 13.31 4.11
CA VAL A 143 -8.15 13.37 4.78
C VAL A 143 -9.21 12.61 3.98
N THR A 144 -9.19 12.73 2.66
CA THR A 144 -10.15 12.05 1.77
C THR A 144 -9.95 10.54 1.68
N ARG A 145 -8.91 9.98 2.30
CA ARG A 145 -8.75 8.52 2.45
C ARG A 145 -9.66 7.92 3.52
N ALA A 146 -10.24 8.73 4.38
CA ALA A 146 -11.09 8.24 5.47
C ALA A 146 -12.57 8.26 5.09
N LYS A 147 -13.26 7.13 5.31
CA LYS A 147 -14.72 7.02 5.13
C LYS A 147 -15.51 7.58 6.31
N LYS A 148 -15.02 7.39 7.55
CA LYS A 148 -15.78 7.70 8.77
C LYS A 148 -15.06 8.62 9.72
N CYS A 149 -13.75 8.48 9.91
CA CYS A 149 -13.04 9.19 10.96
C CYS A 149 -11.60 9.54 10.52
N VAL A 150 -11.19 10.77 10.82
CA VAL A 150 -9.79 11.22 10.71
C VAL A 150 -9.32 11.72 12.05
N THR A 151 -8.19 11.19 12.51
CA THR A 151 -7.51 11.68 13.71
C THR A 151 -6.17 12.28 13.31
N ILE A 152 -5.96 13.56 13.57
CA ILE A 152 -4.67 14.22 13.33
C ILE A 152 -3.91 14.30 14.65
N VAL A 153 -2.70 13.74 14.66
CA VAL A 153 -1.82 13.73 15.84
C VAL A 153 -0.58 14.56 15.53
N GLY A 154 -0.34 15.62 16.31
CA GLY A 154 0.83 16.45 16.16
C GLY A 154 0.58 17.95 16.27
N SER A 155 1.25 18.77 15.45
CA SER A 155 1.24 20.23 15.57
C SER A 155 0.08 20.88 14.80
N SER A 156 -0.81 21.56 15.52
CA SER A 156 -1.89 22.37 14.93
C SER A 156 -1.34 23.49 14.04
N ASP A 157 -0.18 24.06 14.38
CA ASP A 157 0.45 25.10 13.57
C ASP A 157 0.98 24.56 12.24
N THR A 158 1.46 23.31 12.23
CA THR A 158 1.86 22.66 10.98
C THR A 158 0.66 22.42 10.09
N VAL A 159 -0.46 21.96 10.65
CA VAL A 159 -1.72 21.80 9.89
C VAL A 159 -2.22 23.12 9.34
N ARG A 160 -2.22 24.19 10.13
CA ARG A 160 -2.59 25.55 9.65
C ARG A 160 -1.70 26.04 8.52
N ARG A 161 -0.38 25.77 8.61
CA ARG A 161 0.56 26.07 7.53
C ARG A 161 0.29 25.29 6.28
N MET A 162 -0.04 24.00 6.38
CA MET A 162 -0.42 23.16 5.24
C MET A 162 -1.65 23.72 4.52
N ILE A 163 -2.70 24.10 5.29
CA ILE A 163 -3.92 24.67 4.74
C ILE A 163 -3.64 25.96 3.94
N LYS A 164 -2.71 26.79 4.43
CA LYS A 164 -2.31 28.05 3.77
C LYS A 164 -1.36 27.88 2.61
N ASN A 165 -0.66 26.73 2.54
CA ASN A 165 0.33 26.45 1.52
C ASN A 165 -0.34 25.90 0.25
N VAL A 166 -0.64 26.81 -0.68
CA VAL A 166 -1.33 26.56 -1.96
C VAL A 166 -0.34 26.44 -3.12
N ASN A 167 0.95 26.23 -2.84
CA ASN A 167 1.95 26.14 -3.90
C ASN A 167 1.65 24.95 -4.82
N GLU A 168 0.94 25.25 -5.90
CA GLU A 168 0.80 24.36 -7.04
C GLU A 168 1.99 24.56 -7.97
N GLN A 169 2.70 23.46 -8.25
CA GLN A 169 3.62 23.48 -9.39
C GLN A 169 2.78 23.64 -10.65
N LYS A 170 2.79 24.85 -11.23
CA LYS A 170 2.19 25.06 -12.55
C LYS A 170 2.85 24.10 -13.54
N ARG A 171 2.07 23.19 -14.05
CA ARG A 171 2.52 22.32 -15.14
C ARG A 171 2.63 23.21 -16.38
N TYR A 172 3.83 23.37 -16.90
CA TYR A 172 4.06 24.01 -18.18
C TYR A 172 3.62 23.02 -19.29
N SER A 173 2.32 22.92 -19.54
CA SER A 173 1.81 22.17 -20.66
C SER A 173 1.45 23.14 -21.79
N THR A 174 1.82 22.81 -23.01
CA THR A 174 1.45 23.56 -24.21
C THR A 174 0.01 23.27 -24.68
N LEU A 175 -0.74 22.45 -23.92
CA LEU A 175 -2.06 21.98 -24.33
C LEU A 175 -3.05 23.14 -24.57
N CYS A 176 -3.10 24.11 -23.65
CA CYS A 176 -3.98 25.28 -23.79
C CYS A 176 -3.64 26.09 -25.06
N GLN A 177 -2.34 26.30 -25.30
CA GLN A 177 -1.86 27.02 -26.49
C GLN A 177 -2.20 26.26 -27.78
N ARG A 178 -2.01 24.94 -27.81
CA ARG A 178 -2.38 24.09 -28.95
C ARG A 178 -3.89 24.10 -29.24
N ILE A 179 -4.72 24.08 -28.19
CA ILE A 179 -6.19 24.18 -28.35
C ILE A 179 -6.59 25.52 -28.99
N ILE A 180 -5.97 26.62 -28.55
CA ILE A 180 -6.22 27.95 -29.12
C ILE A 180 -5.80 27.97 -30.61
N GLU A 181 -4.58 27.51 -30.91
CA GLU A 181 -4.06 27.45 -32.29
C GLU A 181 -4.96 26.58 -33.19
N MET A 182 -5.47 25.44 -32.70
CA MET A 182 -6.42 24.60 -33.45
C MET A 182 -7.80 25.25 -33.63
N GLY A 183 -8.20 26.12 -32.71
CA GLY A 183 -9.47 26.88 -32.80
C GLY A 183 -9.45 28.03 -33.76
N GLU A 184 -8.28 28.58 -34.06
CA GLU A 184 -8.11 29.69 -35.03
C GLU A 184 -8.09 29.23 -36.50
N TYR A 185 -8.05 27.92 -36.75
CA TYR A 185 -8.10 27.31 -38.08
C TYR A 185 -9.53 26.93 -38.57
N LYS A 186 -10.57 27.57 -38.02
CA LYS A 186 -11.96 27.40 -38.48
C LYS A 186 -12.48 28.64 -39.15
#